data_ec76fe8313ac546a7676171f1fe011de
#
_entry.id   ec76fe8313ac546a7676171f1fe011de
#
_cell.length_a   1.000
_cell.length_b   1.000
_cell.length_c   1.000
_cell.angle_alpha   90.00
_cell.angle_beta   90.00
_cell.angle_gamma   90.00
#
_symmetry.space_group_name_H-M   'P 1'
#
loop_
_entity.id
_entity.type
_entity.pdbx_description
1 polymer ?
#
loop_
_entity_poly.entity_id
_entity_poly.type
_entity_poly.pdbx_seq_one_letter_code
_entity_poly.pdbx_strand_id
1 'polypeptide(L)'
;PPPTTGFKVFHNHVSIACAESVFDFGTKPFGRVVDKIRFAVFEEAAREGVSLVFTFVYACPEDTPFVERVCETVEGVGGRVCLVRLVCDREVLERRLPHPERARVGKMASLDMLREVAGRYDIFSPVPTRESLSVDNTALAPAEVAELIVRHYHLPSAEFKD
;
A
#
# COMPACT_ATOMS: atom_id res chain seq x y z
N PRO A 1 14.53 10.82 16.04
CA PRO A 1 14.01 9.55 15.57
C PRO A 1 12.71 9.80 14.80
N PRO A 2 12.43 9.01 13.72
CA PRO A 2 11.17 9.17 13.01
C PRO A 2 9.99 8.87 13.93
N PRO A 3 8.81 9.48 13.69
CA PRO A 3 7.63 9.21 14.48
C PRO A 3 7.24 7.74 14.31
N THR A 4 7.12 7.03 15.42
CA THR A 4 6.63 5.67 15.43
C THR A 4 5.16 5.69 15.83
N THR A 5 4.28 5.19 14.95
CA THR A 5 2.84 5.15 15.22
C THR A 5 2.40 3.87 15.95
N GLY A 6 3.28 2.88 16.05
CA GLY A 6 2.92 1.53 16.52
C GLY A 6 2.09 0.73 15.51
N PHE A 7 1.81 1.26 14.33
CA PHE A 7 1.03 0.58 13.29
C PHE A 7 1.75 -0.67 12.78
N LYS A 8 0.98 -1.70 12.47
CA LYS A 8 1.51 -2.94 11.90
C LYS A 8 1.60 -2.83 10.38
N VAL A 9 2.70 -3.31 9.81
CA VAL A 9 2.85 -3.32 8.35
C VAL A 9 2.29 -4.61 7.77
N PHE A 10 1.27 -4.47 6.94
CA PHE A 10 0.72 -5.54 6.12
C PHE A 10 0.92 -5.18 4.66
N HIS A 11 2.06 -5.59 4.08
CA HIS A 11 2.34 -5.27 2.68
C HIS A 11 1.71 -6.29 1.73
N ASN A 12 1.35 -5.82 0.55
CA ASN A 12 0.66 -6.58 -0.50
C ASN A 12 1.24 -7.99 -0.77
N HIS A 13 2.57 -8.11 -0.77
CA HIS A 13 3.25 -9.36 -1.15
C HIS A 13 3.04 -10.50 -0.15
N VAL A 14 2.60 -10.24 1.08
CA VAL A 14 2.25 -11.30 2.04
C VAL A 14 1.10 -12.15 1.50
N SER A 15 0.03 -11.51 1.02
CA SER A 15 -1.11 -12.22 0.45
C SER A 15 -0.79 -12.87 -0.90
N ILE A 16 0.04 -12.21 -1.71
CA ILE A 16 0.50 -12.70 -3.00
C ILE A 16 1.33 -13.97 -2.81
N ALA A 17 2.39 -13.93 -2.00
CA ALA A 17 3.27 -15.06 -1.76
C ALA A 17 2.51 -16.28 -1.20
N CYS A 18 1.53 -16.05 -0.32
CA CYS A 18 0.68 -17.11 0.18
C CYS A 18 -0.12 -17.78 -0.95
N ALA A 19 -0.74 -17.00 -1.84
CA ALA A 19 -1.52 -17.54 -2.95
C ALA A 19 -0.64 -18.21 -4.02
N GLU A 20 0.54 -17.64 -4.34
CA GLU A 20 1.51 -18.19 -5.31
C GLU A 20 2.08 -19.55 -4.89
N SER A 21 2.04 -19.88 -3.61
CA SER A 21 2.47 -21.22 -3.15
C SER A 21 1.62 -22.36 -3.72
N VAL A 22 0.42 -22.05 -4.25
CA VAL A 22 -0.54 -23.04 -4.74
C VAL A 22 -1.08 -22.72 -6.14
N PHE A 23 -1.21 -21.44 -6.48
CA PHE A 23 -1.88 -20.99 -7.72
C PHE A 23 -0.96 -20.11 -8.55
N ASP A 24 -0.97 -20.28 -9.86
CA ASP A 24 -0.22 -19.42 -10.78
C ASP A 24 -0.72 -17.97 -10.71
N PHE A 25 0.23 -17.03 -10.72
CA PHE A 25 -0.03 -15.61 -10.68
C PHE A 25 -1.00 -15.16 -11.78
N GLY A 26 -1.95 -14.29 -11.43
CA GLY A 26 -2.92 -13.71 -12.36
C GLY A 26 -4.09 -14.63 -12.72
N THR A 27 -4.14 -15.88 -12.22
CA THR A 27 -5.29 -16.76 -12.42
C THR A 27 -6.48 -16.36 -11.53
N LYS A 28 -7.69 -16.72 -11.94
CA LYS A 28 -8.90 -16.44 -11.13
C LYS A 28 -8.84 -17.04 -9.71
N PRO A 29 -8.38 -18.31 -9.51
CA PRO A 29 -8.20 -18.84 -8.15
C PRO A 29 -7.21 -18.05 -7.33
N PHE A 30 -6.06 -17.66 -7.91
CA PHE A 30 -5.06 -16.82 -7.28
C PHE A 30 -5.70 -15.50 -6.76
N GLY A 31 -6.37 -14.75 -7.63
CA GLY A 31 -7.00 -13.49 -7.26
C GLY A 31 -8.01 -13.63 -6.11
N ARG A 32 -8.87 -14.66 -6.19
CA ARG A 32 -9.85 -14.94 -5.12
C ARG A 32 -9.20 -15.24 -3.76
N VAL A 33 -8.07 -15.96 -3.75
CA VAL A 33 -7.35 -16.28 -2.50
C VAL A 33 -6.65 -15.05 -1.97
N VAL A 34 -5.99 -14.26 -2.81
CA VAL A 34 -5.37 -12.99 -2.42
C VAL A 34 -6.39 -12.06 -1.75
N ASP A 35 -7.56 -11.88 -2.36
CA ASP A 35 -8.62 -11.04 -1.80
C ASP A 35 -9.14 -11.57 -0.46
N LYS A 36 -9.40 -12.88 -0.35
CA LYS A 36 -9.85 -13.48 0.91
C LYS A 36 -8.86 -13.25 2.06
N ILE A 37 -7.55 -13.40 1.80
CA ILE A 37 -6.52 -13.17 2.81
C ILE A 37 -6.51 -11.69 3.24
N ARG A 38 -6.54 -10.76 2.26
CA ARG A 38 -6.52 -9.33 2.56
C ARG A 38 -7.73 -8.92 3.39
N PHE A 39 -8.93 -9.29 2.95
CA PHE A 39 -10.16 -8.89 3.65
C PHE A 39 -10.29 -9.55 5.02
N ALA A 40 -9.87 -10.81 5.19
CA ALA A 40 -9.81 -11.42 6.51
C ALA A 40 -8.91 -10.61 7.48
N VAL A 41 -7.75 -10.14 7.01
CA VAL A 41 -6.86 -9.30 7.83
C VAL A 41 -7.47 -7.92 8.10
N PHE A 42 -8.06 -7.27 7.11
CA PHE A 42 -8.66 -5.94 7.29
C PHE A 42 -9.85 -5.98 8.25
N GLU A 43 -10.73 -6.97 8.10
CA GLU A 43 -11.90 -7.15 8.97
C GLU A 43 -11.50 -7.40 10.42
N GLU A 44 -10.60 -8.32 10.69
CA GLU A 44 -10.16 -8.63 12.06
C GLU A 44 -9.36 -7.47 12.67
N ALA A 45 -8.45 -6.86 11.91
CA ALA A 45 -7.70 -5.70 12.41
C ALA A 45 -8.63 -4.54 12.78
N ALA A 46 -9.65 -4.27 11.95
CA ALA A 46 -10.62 -3.22 12.22
C ALA A 46 -11.49 -3.52 13.46
N ARG A 47 -11.94 -4.78 13.64
CA ARG A 47 -12.71 -5.20 14.84
C ARG A 47 -11.90 -5.07 16.13
N GLU A 48 -10.62 -5.44 16.07
CA GLU A 48 -9.72 -5.44 17.24
C GLU A 48 -9.04 -4.07 17.46
N GLY A 49 -9.36 -3.06 16.65
CA GLY A 49 -8.75 -1.72 16.74
C GLY A 49 -7.25 -1.70 16.41
N VAL A 50 -6.77 -2.68 15.65
CA VAL A 50 -5.37 -2.75 15.22
C VAL A 50 -5.15 -1.88 13.99
N SER A 51 -4.34 -0.83 14.13
CA SER A 51 -3.99 0.05 13.03
C SER A 51 -2.94 -0.58 12.10
N LEU A 52 -3.20 -0.52 10.79
CA LEU A 52 -2.37 -1.11 9.75
C LEU A 52 -1.80 -0.05 8.81
N VAL A 53 -0.62 -0.35 8.25
CA VAL A 53 -0.11 0.27 7.01
C VAL A 53 -0.18 -0.80 5.93
N PHE A 54 -1.06 -0.61 4.95
CA PHE A 54 -1.15 -1.48 3.78
C PHE A 54 -0.55 -0.78 2.56
N THR A 55 0.29 -1.48 1.80
CA THR A 55 0.95 -0.91 0.62
C THR A 55 0.68 -1.77 -0.61
N PHE A 56 0.29 -1.13 -1.71
CA PHE A 56 0.12 -1.79 -3.00
C PHE A 56 0.33 -0.81 -4.16
N VAL A 57 0.41 -1.31 -5.38
CA VAL A 57 0.37 -0.49 -6.59
C VAL A 57 -1.09 -0.41 -7.02
N TYR A 58 -1.63 0.81 -7.07
CA TYR A 58 -3.00 1.06 -7.49
C TYR A 58 -3.07 1.25 -9.00
N ALA A 59 -3.91 0.48 -9.67
CA ALA A 59 -4.24 0.61 -11.09
C ALA A 59 -5.60 1.31 -11.23
N CYS A 60 -5.63 2.45 -11.88
CA CYS A 60 -6.85 3.22 -12.13
C CYS A 60 -7.45 2.84 -13.49
N PRO A 61 -8.74 2.57 -13.59
CA PRO A 61 -9.75 2.46 -12.52
C PRO A 61 -9.92 1.04 -11.96
N GLU A 62 -9.13 0.07 -12.41
CA GLU A 62 -9.34 -1.37 -12.16
C GLU A 62 -9.39 -1.72 -10.67
N ASP A 63 -8.52 -1.08 -9.86
CA ASP A 63 -8.45 -1.33 -8.42
C ASP A 63 -9.41 -0.45 -7.59
N THR A 64 -10.17 0.45 -8.23
CA THR A 64 -11.12 1.31 -7.50
C THR A 64 -12.13 0.50 -6.68
N PRO A 65 -12.76 -0.58 -7.20
CA PRO A 65 -13.69 -1.39 -6.42
C PRO A 65 -13.03 -2.05 -5.20
N PHE A 66 -11.76 -2.44 -5.31
CA PHE A 66 -10.99 -2.98 -4.18
C PHE A 66 -10.82 -1.92 -3.09
N VAL A 67 -10.39 -0.70 -3.45
CA VAL A 67 -10.22 0.40 -2.48
C VAL A 67 -11.52 0.76 -1.80
N GLU A 68 -12.63 0.87 -2.55
CA GLU A 68 -13.94 1.15 -1.99
C GLU A 68 -14.36 0.09 -0.98
N ARG A 69 -14.20 -1.18 -1.31
CA ARG A 69 -14.51 -2.28 -0.41
C ARG A 69 -13.63 -2.27 0.85
N VAL A 70 -12.35 -1.89 0.75
CA VAL A 70 -11.49 -1.71 1.94
C VAL A 70 -12.05 -0.61 2.84
N CYS A 71 -12.42 0.54 2.24
CA CYS A 71 -13.03 1.63 2.98
C CYS A 71 -14.33 1.20 3.66
N GLU A 72 -15.25 0.58 2.94
CA GLU A 72 -16.51 0.06 3.49
C GLU A 72 -16.28 -0.92 4.66
N THR A 73 -15.33 -1.84 4.51
CA THR A 73 -14.99 -2.82 5.54
C THR A 73 -14.51 -2.17 6.82
N VAL A 74 -13.59 -1.21 6.71
CA VAL A 74 -12.97 -0.55 7.88
C VAL A 74 -13.92 0.49 8.50
N GLU A 75 -14.53 1.32 7.68
CA GLU A 75 -15.44 2.40 8.11
C GLU A 75 -16.74 1.83 8.69
N GLY A 76 -17.20 0.69 8.17
CA GLY A 76 -18.41 -0.01 8.67
C GLY A 76 -18.33 -0.47 10.11
N VAL A 77 -17.13 -0.60 10.69
CA VAL A 77 -16.90 -0.91 12.11
C VAL A 77 -16.34 0.28 12.90
N GLY A 78 -16.45 1.50 12.36
CA GLY A 78 -16.02 2.73 13.02
C GLY A 78 -14.52 3.05 12.86
N GLY A 79 -13.80 2.33 12.02
CA GLY A 79 -12.42 2.63 11.67
C GLY A 79 -12.30 3.81 10.71
N ARG A 80 -11.06 4.16 10.36
CA ARG A 80 -10.75 5.23 9.39
C ARG A 80 -9.71 4.76 8.40
N VAL A 81 -9.92 5.01 7.11
CA VAL A 81 -8.95 4.78 6.05
C VAL A 81 -8.28 6.09 5.63
N CYS A 82 -6.96 6.12 5.64
CA CYS A 82 -6.13 7.26 5.26
C CYS A 82 -5.39 6.90 3.97
N LEU A 83 -5.84 7.43 2.83
CA LEU A 83 -5.23 7.13 1.54
C LEU A 83 -4.02 8.03 1.30
N VAL A 84 -2.87 7.42 1.05
CA VAL A 84 -1.62 8.13 0.75
C VAL A 84 -1.09 7.68 -0.60
N ARG A 85 -0.89 8.64 -1.50
CA ARG A 85 -0.25 8.45 -2.78
C ARG A 85 1.18 8.97 -2.72
N LEU A 86 2.15 8.11 -2.91
CA LEU A 86 3.55 8.48 -3.02
C LEU A 86 3.92 8.65 -4.49
N VAL A 87 4.45 9.80 -4.83
CA VAL A 87 4.96 10.12 -6.17
C VAL A 87 6.42 10.51 -6.11
N CYS A 88 7.14 10.36 -7.20
CA CYS A 88 8.49 10.89 -7.36
C CYS A 88 8.80 11.08 -8.84
N ASP A 89 9.85 11.84 -9.12
CA ASP A 89 10.38 11.99 -10.46
C ASP A 89 10.70 10.62 -11.08
N ARG A 90 10.46 10.52 -12.39
CA ARG A 90 10.66 9.27 -13.13
C ARG A 90 12.09 8.74 -13.00
N GLU A 91 13.07 9.62 -13.15
CA GLU A 91 14.49 9.24 -13.04
C GLU A 91 14.83 8.71 -11.63
N VAL A 92 14.22 9.28 -10.60
CA VAL A 92 14.38 8.82 -9.21
C VAL A 92 13.72 7.47 -9.02
N LEU A 93 12.51 7.27 -9.56
CA LEU A 93 11.83 5.98 -9.54
C LEU A 93 12.69 4.90 -10.21
N GLU A 94 13.21 5.18 -11.41
CA GLU A 94 14.04 4.25 -12.17
C GLU A 94 15.32 3.86 -11.40
N ARG A 95 15.96 4.79 -10.70
CA ARG A 95 17.12 4.51 -9.84
C ARG A 95 16.79 3.69 -8.61
N ARG A 96 15.56 3.83 -8.06
CA ARG A 96 15.12 3.11 -6.86
C ARG A 96 14.66 1.68 -7.15
N LEU A 97 14.31 1.35 -8.39
CA LEU A 97 13.77 0.02 -8.77
C LEU A 97 14.75 -1.13 -8.50
N PRO A 98 16.03 -1.07 -8.89
CA PRO A 98 16.95 -2.21 -8.76
C PRO A 98 17.47 -2.44 -7.34
N HIS A 99 16.85 -1.83 -6.32
CA HIS A 99 17.29 -2.00 -4.95
C HIS A 99 17.08 -3.46 -4.46
N PRO A 100 18.09 -4.14 -3.91
CA PRO A 100 18.04 -5.56 -3.55
C PRO A 100 16.89 -5.94 -2.60
N GLU A 101 16.54 -5.05 -1.68
CA GLU A 101 15.42 -5.27 -0.74
C GLU A 101 14.07 -5.37 -1.44
N ARG A 102 13.91 -4.73 -2.61
CA ARG A 102 12.67 -4.82 -3.39
C ARG A 102 12.48 -6.21 -3.98
N ALA A 103 13.53 -6.76 -4.57
CA ALA A 103 13.52 -8.10 -5.13
C ALA A 103 13.28 -9.17 -4.06
N ARG A 104 13.89 -9.00 -2.87
CA ARG A 104 13.74 -9.93 -1.74
C ARG A 104 12.31 -10.09 -1.25
N VAL A 105 11.49 -9.04 -1.35
CA VAL A 105 10.09 -9.05 -0.92
C VAL A 105 9.10 -9.15 -2.11
N GLY A 106 9.57 -9.57 -3.30
CA GLY A 106 8.72 -9.76 -4.47
C GLY A 106 8.20 -8.47 -5.12
N LYS A 107 8.70 -7.30 -4.74
CA LYS A 107 8.29 -6.02 -5.33
C LYS A 107 8.89 -5.86 -6.73
N MET A 108 8.18 -5.08 -7.56
CA MET A 108 8.70 -4.65 -8.87
C MET A 108 10.14 -4.13 -8.74
N ALA A 109 11.08 -4.78 -9.41
CA ALA A 109 12.52 -4.52 -9.28
C ALA A 109 13.22 -4.26 -10.62
N SER A 110 12.47 -4.18 -11.73
CA SER A 110 13.03 -3.89 -13.06
C SER A 110 12.24 -2.84 -13.81
N LEU A 111 12.95 -2.09 -14.68
CA LEU A 111 12.34 -1.10 -15.58
C LEU A 111 11.39 -1.74 -16.58
N ASP A 112 11.70 -2.92 -17.07
CA ASP A 112 10.86 -3.60 -18.05
C ASP A 112 9.53 -4.00 -17.45
N MET A 113 9.54 -4.52 -16.22
CA MET A 113 8.31 -4.81 -15.48
C MET A 113 7.50 -3.52 -15.22
N LEU A 114 8.15 -2.40 -14.85
CA LEU A 114 7.46 -1.12 -14.69
C LEU A 114 6.80 -0.66 -15.99
N ARG A 115 7.52 -0.74 -17.11
CA ARG A 115 7.01 -0.35 -18.43
C ARG A 115 5.85 -1.23 -18.89
N GLU A 116 5.95 -2.53 -18.66
CA GLU A 116 4.89 -3.48 -18.97
C GLU A 116 3.61 -3.16 -18.19
N VAL A 117 3.72 -2.97 -16.88
CA VAL A 117 2.57 -2.65 -16.03
C VAL A 117 1.99 -1.28 -16.39
N ALA A 118 2.83 -0.24 -16.53
CA ALA A 118 2.40 1.10 -16.91
C ALA A 118 1.85 1.20 -18.36
N GLY A 119 2.22 0.26 -19.22
CA GLY A 119 1.64 0.15 -20.57
C GLY A 119 0.26 -0.50 -20.61
N ARG A 120 -0.10 -1.24 -19.58
CA ARG A 120 -1.41 -1.91 -19.44
C ARG A 120 -2.38 -1.17 -18.55
N TYR A 121 -1.88 -0.49 -17.53
CA TYR A 121 -2.67 0.11 -16.46
C TYR A 121 -2.19 1.53 -16.16
N ASP A 122 -3.11 2.40 -15.81
CA ASP A 122 -2.75 3.70 -15.23
C ASP A 122 -2.42 3.53 -13.74
N ILE A 123 -1.13 3.46 -13.44
CA ILE A 123 -0.60 3.32 -12.08
C ILE A 123 -0.14 4.64 -11.48
N PHE A 124 -0.46 5.75 -12.14
CA PHE A 124 -0.01 7.09 -11.72
C PHE A 124 -1.16 8.01 -11.30
N SER A 125 -2.40 7.70 -11.65
CA SER A 125 -3.56 8.49 -11.22
C SER A 125 -3.92 8.24 -9.75
N PRO A 126 -4.51 9.25 -9.06
CA PRO A 126 -5.07 9.06 -7.72
C PRO A 126 -6.34 8.22 -7.78
N VAL A 127 -6.79 7.75 -6.61
CA VAL A 127 -8.13 7.15 -6.45
C VAL A 127 -9.19 8.22 -6.72
N PRO A 128 -10.07 8.07 -7.72
CA PRO A 128 -10.95 9.16 -8.15
C PRO A 128 -12.11 9.44 -7.19
N THR A 129 -12.50 8.46 -6.40
CA THR A 129 -13.71 8.48 -5.55
C THR A 129 -13.43 8.94 -4.12
N ARG A 130 -12.16 9.11 -3.75
CA ARG A 130 -11.72 9.40 -2.38
C ARG A 130 -10.59 10.42 -2.35
N GLU A 131 -10.62 11.31 -1.37
CA GLU A 131 -9.48 12.18 -1.11
C GLU A 131 -8.26 11.36 -0.66
N SER A 132 -7.10 11.70 -1.19
CA SER A 132 -5.83 11.10 -0.83
C SER A 132 -4.75 12.16 -0.63
N LEU A 133 -3.93 12.00 0.38
CA LEU A 133 -2.72 12.80 0.52
C LEU A 133 -1.72 12.39 -0.56
N SER A 134 -1.36 13.31 -1.45
CA SER A 134 -0.26 13.10 -2.40
C SER A 134 1.03 13.67 -1.84
N VAL A 135 2.07 12.83 -1.73
CA VAL A 135 3.39 13.21 -1.25
C VAL A 135 4.42 12.98 -2.34
N ASP A 136 5.04 14.05 -2.80
CA ASP A 136 6.23 13.95 -3.65
C ASP A 136 7.44 13.62 -2.75
N ASN A 137 7.96 12.41 -2.90
CA ASN A 137 9.09 11.92 -2.13
C ASN A 137 10.41 11.90 -2.93
N THR A 138 10.50 12.67 -4.02
CA THR A 138 11.69 12.74 -4.88
C THR A 138 12.95 13.03 -4.06
N ALA A 139 12.90 14.05 -3.22
CA ALA A 139 14.01 14.51 -2.39
C ALA A 139 13.86 14.20 -0.90
N LEU A 140 12.74 13.61 -0.48
CA LEU A 140 12.45 13.37 0.93
C LEU A 140 12.98 12.02 1.41
N ALA A 141 13.53 12.01 2.62
CA ALA A 141 13.84 10.77 3.32
C ALA A 141 12.55 10.08 3.81
N PRO A 142 12.55 8.74 3.99
CA PRO A 142 11.37 8.01 4.48
C PRO A 142 10.80 8.56 5.81
N ALA A 143 11.65 9.04 6.70
CA ALA A 143 11.23 9.64 7.97
C ALA A 143 10.42 10.94 7.76
N GLU A 144 10.86 11.81 6.85
CA GLU A 144 10.18 13.06 6.53
C GLU A 144 8.80 12.78 5.90
N VAL A 145 8.71 11.78 5.03
CA VAL A 145 7.43 11.33 4.46
C VAL A 145 6.50 10.83 5.57
N ALA A 146 7.01 10.02 6.50
CA ALA A 146 6.21 9.52 7.62
C ALA A 146 5.69 10.66 8.50
N GLU A 147 6.52 11.68 8.80
CA GLU A 147 6.12 12.87 9.56
C GLU A 147 5.01 13.66 8.87
N LEU A 148 5.10 13.84 7.54
CA LEU A 148 4.06 14.50 6.76
C LEU A 148 2.72 13.76 6.85
N ILE A 149 2.73 12.43 6.72
CA ILE A 149 1.53 11.60 6.81
C ILE A 149 0.93 11.67 8.21
N VAL A 150 1.75 11.50 9.26
CA VAL A 150 1.31 11.56 10.66
C VAL A 150 0.65 12.90 10.96
N ARG A 151 1.29 13.99 10.54
CA ARG A 151 0.78 15.37 10.76
C ARG A 151 -0.53 15.61 9.98
N HIS A 152 -0.58 15.23 8.71
CA HIS A 152 -1.75 15.47 7.86
C HIS A 152 -3.00 14.76 8.38
N TYR A 153 -2.86 13.50 8.78
CA TYR A 153 -3.99 12.69 9.25
C TYR A 153 -4.18 12.73 10.76
N HIS A 154 -3.36 13.52 11.50
CA HIS A 154 -3.39 13.56 12.96
C HIS A 154 -3.30 12.16 13.58
N LEU A 155 -2.37 11.33 13.07
CA LEU A 155 -2.21 9.97 13.56
C LEU A 155 -1.55 9.96 14.94
N PRO A 156 -1.88 8.98 15.81
CA PRO A 156 -1.20 8.87 17.09
C PRO A 156 0.29 8.61 16.87
N SER A 157 1.13 9.39 17.52
CA SER A 157 2.55 9.09 17.64
C SER A 157 2.77 8.35 18.95
N ALA A 158 3.46 7.22 18.91
CA ALA A 158 3.91 6.58 20.13
C ALA A 158 4.98 7.48 20.76
N GLU A 159 4.65 8.18 21.84
CA GLU A 159 5.66 8.72 22.71
C GLU A 159 6.45 7.53 23.27
N PHE A 160 7.78 7.58 23.14
CA PHE A 160 8.62 6.64 23.84
C PHE A 160 8.30 6.79 25.34
N LYS A 161 7.67 5.78 25.93
CA LYS A 161 7.67 5.66 27.39
C LYS A 161 9.10 5.24 27.75
N ASP A 162 9.83 6.20 28.33
CA ASP A 162 11.09 5.94 29.01
C ASP A 162 10.94 4.85 30.07
#